data_2e41373f5319f4f29621a66eb8c4c7e3
#
_entry.id   2e41373f5319f4f29621a66eb8c4c7e3
#
_cell.length_a   1.000
_cell.length_b   1.000
_cell.length_c   1.000
_cell.angle_alpha   90.00
_cell.angle_beta   90.00
_cell.angle_gamma   90.00
#
_symmetry.space_group_name_H-M   'P 1'
#
loop_
_entity.id
_entity.type
_entity.pdbx_description
1 polymer ?
#
loop_
_entity_poly.entity_id
_entity_poly.type
_entity_poly.pdbx_seq_one_letter_code
_entity_poly.pdbx_strand_id
1 'polypeptide(L)' 'MSIKINDDFMCLEIDGIVIATARMRADGWWEVSHWPRFFDRNQAITALTVTELLKSGRDSNNPVVMTLREELQ' A
#
# COMPACT_ATOMS: atom_id res chain seq x y z
N MET A 1 -7.56 10.39 6.48
CA MET A 1 -6.68 9.32 5.94
C MET A 1 -5.40 9.95 5.42
N SER A 2 -4.26 9.35 5.71
CA SER A 2 -2.99 9.82 5.19
C SER A 2 -1.99 8.68 5.01
N ILE A 3 -1.14 8.84 4.00
CA ILE A 3 0.02 7.97 3.82
C ILE A 3 1.25 8.82 4.15
N LYS A 4 2.02 8.38 5.15
CA LYS A 4 3.26 9.04 5.54
C LYS A 4 4.41 8.31 4.87
N ILE A 5 5.27 9.05 4.18
CA ILE A 5 6.37 8.48 3.41
C ILE A 5 7.70 9.03 3.93
N ASN A 6 8.58 8.13 4.34
CA ASN A 6 9.97 8.43 4.66
C ASN A 6 10.89 7.72 3.66
N ASP A 7 12.19 7.89 3.78
CA ASP A 7 13.14 7.31 2.81
C ASP A 7 13.09 5.78 2.78
N ASP A 8 12.86 5.15 3.93
CA ASP A 8 12.90 3.69 4.07
C ASP A 8 11.64 3.10 4.70
N PHE A 9 10.61 3.92 4.91
CA PHE A 9 9.41 3.49 5.61
C PHE A 9 8.21 4.30 5.13
N MET A 10 7.07 3.61 4.99
CA MET A 10 5.78 4.24 4.70
C MET A 10 4.74 3.66 5.64
N CYS A 11 3.76 4.45 6.04
CA CYS A 11 2.62 3.92 6.78
C CYS A 11 1.33 4.58 6.32
N LEU A 12 0.26 3.79 6.38
CA LEU A 12 -1.10 4.24 6.08
C LEU A 12 -1.84 4.41 7.41
N GLU A 13 -2.34 5.62 7.66
CA GLU A 13 -3.16 5.91 8.84
C GLU A 13 -4.57 6.30 8.43
N ILE A 14 -5.55 5.76 9.14
CA ILE A 14 -6.96 6.13 9.01
C ILE A 14 -7.44 6.47 10.42
N ASP A 15 -7.95 7.68 10.61
CA ASP A 15 -8.44 8.17 11.91
C ASP A 15 -7.41 8.01 13.04
N GLY A 16 -6.14 8.26 12.72
CA GLY A 16 -5.06 8.18 13.70
C GLY A 16 -4.57 6.77 14.00
N ILE A 17 -5.13 5.76 13.32
CA ILE A 17 -4.77 4.36 13.52
C ILE A 17 -3.94 3.89 12.32
N VAL A 18 -2.78 3.29 12.58
CA VAL A 18 -1.96 2.71 11.53
C VAL A 18 -2.60 1.41 11.06
N ILE A 19 -2.99 1.39 9.78
CA ILE A 19 -3.67 0.24 9.16
C ILE A 19 -2.69 -0.65 8.43
N ALA A 20 -1.69 -0.08 7.79
CA ALA A 20 -0.72 -0.83 7.00
C ALA A 20 0.62 -0.11 7.00
N THR A 21 1.69 -0.86 6.79
CA THR A 21 3.04 -0.32 6.71
C THR A 21 3.78 -0.91 5.52
N ALA A 22 4.79 -0.18 5.04
CA ALA A 22 5.73 -0.66 4.06
C ALA A 22 7.14 -0.29 4.51
N ARG A 23 8.08 -1.21 4.35
CA ARG A 23 9.46 -1.03 4.80
C ARG A 23 10.42 -1.43 3.67
N MET A 24 11.43 -0.59 3.45
CA MET A 24 12.47 -0.90 2.47
C MET A 24 13.46 -1.92 3.06
N ARG A 25 13.78 -2.95 2.29
CA ARG A 25 14.77 -3.95 2.64
C ARG A 25 16.17 -3.46 2.25
N ALA A 26 17.17 -4.16 2.74
CA ALA A 26 18.56 -3.84 2.43
C ALA A 26 18.87 -3.96 0.93
N ASP A 27 18.09 -4.77 0.19
CA ASP A 27 18.25 -4.95 -1.25
C ASP A 27 17.48 -3.92 -2.10
N GLY A 28 16.81 -2.96 -1.45
CA GLY A 28 16.06 -1.92 -2.15
C GLY A 28 14.61 -2.27 -2.44
N TRP A 29 14.20 -3.49 -2.17
CA TRP A 29 12.81 -3.88 -2.32
C TRP A 29 11.99 -3.49 -1.10
N TRP A 30 10.68 -3.28 -1.32
CA TRP A 30 9.76 -2.89 -0.26
C TRP A 30 8.89 -4.06 0.17
N GLU A 31 8.77 -4.25 1.48
CA GLU A 31 7.89 -5.23 2.08
C GLU A 31 6.65 -4.50 2.61
N VAL A 32 5.47 -4.85 2.08
CA VAL A 32 4.20 -4.22 2.47
C VAL A 32 3.41 -5.21 3.31
N SER A 33 2.89 -4.75 4.46
CA SER A 33 2.07 -5.60 5.33
C SER A 33 0.84 -6.11 4.60
N HIS A 34 0.47 -7.36 4.87
CA HIS A 34 -0.66 -8.07 4.26
C HIS A 34 -0.50 -8.41 2.78
N TRP A 35 0.66 -8.14 2.17
CA TRP A 35 0.95 -8.50 0.78
C TRP A 35 2.05 -9.57 0.77
N PRO A 36 1.86 -10.67 0.04
CA PRO A 36 2.77 -11.81 0.08
C PRO A 36 3.96 -11.67 -0.88
N ARG A 37 4.33 -10.47 -1.27
CA ARG A 37 5.40 -10.24 -2.24
C ARG A 37 6.09 -8.91 -1.97
N PHE A 38 7.24 -8.74 -2.59
CA PHE A 38 8.01 -7.50 -2.50
C PHE A 38 7.71 -6.61 -3.71
N PHE A 39 7.85 -5.31 -3.52
CA PHE A 39 7.52 -4.30 -4.52
C PHE A 39 8.67 -3.30 -4.66
N ASP A 40 8.69 -2.54 -5.77
CA ASP A 40 9.47 -1.33 -5.82
C ASP A 40 8.75 -0.21 -5.03
N ARG A 41 9.39 0.96 -4.93
CA ARG A 41 8.83 2.05 -4.14
C ARG A 41 7.45 2.50 -4.64
N ASN A 42 7.30 2.64 -5.95
CA ASN A 42 6.02 3.08 -6.53
C ASN A 42 4.92 2.04 -6.34
N GLN A 43 5.26 0.77 -6.50
CA GLN A 43 4.32 -0.33 -6.27
C GLN A 43 3.91 -0.40 -4.79
N ALA A 44 4.83 -0.12 -3.87
CA ALA A 44 4.51 -0.09 -2.44
C ALA A 44 3.47 0.99 -2.14
N ILE A 45 3.60 2.17 -2.73
CA ILE A 45 2.62 3.25 -2.59
C ILE A 45 1.27 2.80 -3.16
N THR A 46 1.27 2.15 -4.31
CA THR A 46 0.05 1.63 -4.93
C THR A 46 -0.61 0.58 -4.03
N ALA A 47 0.18 -0.32 -3.44
CA ALA A 47 -0.34 -1.36 -2.54
C ALA A 47 -1.01 -0.73 -1.31
N LEU A 48 -0.40 0.29 -0.71
CA LEU A 48 -1.01 1.00 0.41
C LEU A 48 -2.29 1.71 -0.01
N THR A 49 -2.32 2.30 -1.19
CA THR A 49 -3.52 2.97 -1.73
C THR A 49 -4.66 1.97 -1.92
N VAL A 50 -4.37 0.80 -2.48
CA VAL A 50 -5.38 -0.27 -2.63
C VAL A 50 -5.92 -0.68 -1.27
N THR A 51 -5.04 -0.88 -0.29
CA THR A 51 -5.43 -1.24 1.07
C THR A 51 -6.38 -0.20 1.66
N GLU A 52 -6.07 1.08 1.48
CA GLU A 52 -6.92 2.17 1.96
C GLU A 52 -8.30 2.14 1.31
N LEU A 53 -8.35 1.98 -0.01
CA LEU A 53 -9.63 1.95 -0.73
C LEU A 53 -10.50 0.80 -0.25
N LEU A 54 -9.92 -0.38 -0.02
CA LEU A 54 -10.67 -1.54 0.47
C LEU A 54 -11.15 -1.33 1.91
N LYS A 55 -10.32 -0.75 2.77
CA LYS A 55 -10.69 -0.45 4.16
C LYS A 55 -11.75 0.64 4.26
N SER A 56 -11.80 1.54 3.28
CA SER A 56 -12.82 2.59 3.23
C SER A 56 -14.17 2.10 2.70
N GLY A 57 -14.33 0.79 2.52
CA GLY A 57 -15.59 0.20 2.07
C GLY A 57 -15.75 0.14 0.56
N ARG A 58 -14.70 0.40 -0.19
CA ARG A 58 -14.74 0.27 -1.65
C ARG A 58 -14.76 -1.20 -2.05
N ASP A 59 -15.61 -1.53 -3.00
CA ASP A 59 -15.71 -2.88 -3.54
C ASP A 59 -14.45 -3.23 -4.32
N SER A 60 -13.96 -4.46 -4.18
CA SER A 60 -12.82 -4.96 -4.95
C SER A 60 -13.10 -4.95 -6.46
N ASN A 61 -14.36 -4.87 -6.88
CA ASN A 61 -14.76 -4.73 -8.27
C ASN A 61 -14.83 -3.29 -8.75
N ASN A 62 -14.54 -2.31 -7.88
CA ASN A 62 -14.48 -0.91 -8.27
C ASN A 62 -13.39 -0.73 -9.34
N PRO A 63 -13.68 -0.04 -10.47
CA PRO A 63 -12.70 0.11 -11.55
C PRO A 63 -11.38 0.72 -11.10
N VAL A 64 -11.40 1.67 -10.16
CA VAL A 64 -10.17 2.27 -9.65
C VAL A 64 -9.33 1.24 -8.91
N VAL A 65 -9.96 0.43 -8.05
CA VAL A 65 -9.26 -0.61 -7.30
C VAL A 65 -8.70 -1.66 -8.26
N MET A 66 -9.49 -2.08 -9.25
CA MET A 66 -9.04 -3.07 -10.23
C MET A 66 -7.83 -2.57 -11.03
N THR A 67 -7.86 -1.32 -11.47
CA THR A 67 -6.75 -0.72 -12.22
C THR A 67 -5.47 -0.69 -11.36
N LEU A 68 -5.58 -0.26 -10.11
CA LEU A 68 -4.43 -0.20 -9.21
C LEU A 68 -3.87 -1.59 -8.90
N ARG A 69 -4.74 -2.59 -8.75
CA ARG A 69 -4.28 -3.96 -8.50
C ARG A 69 -3.57 -4.56 -9.71
N GLU A 70 -3.99 -4.23 -10.93
CA GLU A 70 -3.32 -4.69 -12.14
C GLU A 70 -1.88 -4.18 -12.21
N GLU A 71 -1.61 -2.99 -11.72
CA GLU A 71 -0.25 -2.44 -11.68
C GLU A 71 0.68 -3.23 -10.77
N LEU A 72 0.14 -4.04 -9.86
CA LEU A 72 0.91 -4.82 -8.91
C LEU A 72 1.21 -6.24 -9.38
N GLN A 73 0.73 -6.62 -10.54
CA GLN A 73 0.94 -7.96 -11.10
C GLN A 73 2.21 -8.07 -11.93
#